data_ae7dd857a195f9e1047a2cc119d38d13
#
_entry.id   ae7dd857a195f9e1047a2cc119d38d13
#
_cell.length_a   1.000
_cell.length_b   1.000
_cell.length_c   1.000
_cell.angle_alpha   90.00
_cell.angle_beta   90.00
_cell.angle_gamma   90.00
#
_symmetry.space_group_name_H-M   'P 1'
#
loop_
_entity.id
_entity.type
_entity.pdbx_description
1 polymer ?
#
loop_
_entity_poly.entity_id
_entity_poly.type
_entity_poly.pdbx_seq_one_letter_code
_entity_poly.pdbx_strand_id
1 'polypeptide(L)'
;MGNPNVMFNNFNLYNQKSYSKEEYKNKMNDLKDSMHGISKRELSKVMKNMNELADFLKIQAKFNLYSVNNCLLIKGQMPNATVFRDKDGWKKAGFKVIRPDKGFNIFEKETSISDGGKVGTYFNPKEVFDIIYTDYPLHNLDIQKPDEKDVLSSLVGSRPINFVPVERIDGSDKNALYDKDKNCIYVVKGAEVNALIQDLVYEEAKMFMVEKDYDENATRFNSLCISYMFCCKYGVDFPKEQFSKIENQFSTMESEEVKNELNTIRDTFETINSRVVEYSKQNRKNKEQVR
;
A
#
# COMPACT_ATOMS: atom_id res chain seq x y z
N MET A 1 29.44 -4.39 -19.29
CA MET A 1 28.39 -3.99 -18.32
C MET A 1 27.38 -5.12 -18.29
N GLY A 2 27.44 -6.00 -17.30
CA GLY A 2 26.59 -7.19 -17.18
C GLY A 2 25.17 -6.79 -16.77
N ASN A 3 24.20 -7.44 -17.39
CA ASN A 3 22.77 -7.26 -17.15
C ASN A 3 22.44 -7.70 -15.71
N PRO A 4 21.97 -6.83 -14.81
CA PRO A 4 21.69 -7.18 -13.41
C PRO A 4 20.54 -8.19 -13.22
N ASN A 5 19.77 -8.48 -14.27
CA ASN A 5 18.69 -9.47 -14.24
C ASN A 5 19.17 -10.93 -14.32
N VAL A 6 20.47 -11.19 -14.54
CA VAL A 6 20.99 -12.56 -14.68
C VAL A 6 21.33 -13.20 -13.33
N MET A 7 21.45 -12.44 -12.25
CA MET A 7 21.84 -12.98 -10.93
C MET A 7 20.70 -13.61 -10.11
N PHE A 8 19.43 -13.38 -10.45
CA PHE A 8 18.32 -13.83 -9.63
C PHE A 8 17.78 -15.24 -9.96
N ASN A 9 18.24 -15.87 -11.06
CA ASN A 9 17.65 -17.13 -11.52
C ASN A 9 18.11 -18.39 -10.78
N ASN A 10 19.01 -18.32 -9.79
CA ASN A 10 19.62 -19.50 -9.19
C ASN A 10 19.51 -19.65 -7.66
N PHE A 11 18.73 -18.82 -6.97
CA PHE A 11 18.52 -19.01 -5.51
C PHE A 11 17.35 -19.97 -5.22
N ASN A 12 17.44 -21.20 -5.71
CA ASN A 12 16.56 -22.28 -5.28
C ASN A 12 17.14 -22.90 -4.01
N LEU A 13 16.83 -22.34 -2.83
CA LEU A 13 17.26 -22.83 -1.51
C LEU A 13 16.78 -24.25 -1.18
N TYR A 14 15.99 -24.88 -2.07
CA TYR A 14 15.38 -26.21 -1.87
C TYR A 14 16.06 -27.34 -2.63
N ASN A 15 17.15 -27.10 -3.33
CA ASN A 15 17.97 -28.20 -3.84
C ASN A 15 18.95 -28.63 -2.74
N GLN A 16 18.74 -29.81 -2.19
CA GLN A 16 19.47 -30.59 -1.17
C GLN A 16 21.01 -30.54 -1.26
N LYS A 17 21.62 -29.35 -1.16
CA LYS A 17 23.02 -29.25 -0.76
C LYS A 17 23.02 -28.97 0.75
N SER A 18 23.59 -29.88 1.53
CA SER A 18 23.90 -29.62 2.93
C SER A 18 24.95 -28.50 3.01
N TYR A 19 24.47 -27.29 3.24
CA TYR A 19 25.36 -26.15 3.50
C TYR A 19 25.90 -26.26 4.92
N SER A 20 27.16 -25.91 5.14
CA SER A 20 27.66 -25.63 6.46
C SER A 20 26.88 -24.45 7.09
N LYS A 21 26.87 -24.36 8.40
CA LYS A 21 26.20 -23.26 9.11
C LYS A 21 26.73 -21.88 8.66
N GLU A 22 28.01 -21.80 8.35
CA GLU A 22 28.70 -20.59 7.91
C GLU A 22 28.31 -20.22 6.46
N GLU A 23 28.30 -21.19 5.56
CA GLU A 23 27.86 -20.97 4.16
C GLU A 23 26.40 -20.53 4.11
N TYR A 24 25.52 -21.10 4.93
CA TYR A 24 24.13 -20.68 5.04
C TYR A 24 24.01 -19.25 5.52
N LYS A 25 24.77 -18.88 6.56
CA LYS A 25 24.81 -17.51 7.11
C LYS A 25 25.27 -16.50 6.06
N ASN A 26 26.33 -16.82 5.32
CA ASN A 26 26.87 -15.95 4.28
C ASN A 26 25.84 -15.74 3.16
N LYS A 27 25.23 -16.80 2.66
CA LYS A 27 24.15 -16.70 1.64
C LYS A 27 22.98 -15.87 2.10
N MET A 28 22.57 -16.01 3.36
CA MET A 28 21.47 -15.23 3.91
C MET A 28 21.81 -13.75 4.02
N ASN A 29 23.06 -13.43 4.37
CA ASN A 29 23.54 -12.05 4.39
C ASN A 29 23.60 -11.46 2.98
N ASP A 30 24.17 -12.19 2.00
CA ASP A 30 24.22 -11.76 0.59
C ASP A 30 22.79 -11.48 0.04
N LEU A 31 21.82 -12.34 0.41
CA LEU A 31 20.43 -12.13 0.02
C LEU A 31 19.84 -10.88 0.67
N LYS A 32 20.09 -10.65 1.96
CA LYS A 32 19.65 -9.42 2.66
C LYS A 32 20.25 -8.17 2.01
N ASP A 33 21.53 -8.18 1.72
CA ASP A 33 22.24 -7.07 1.07
C ASP A 33 21.66 -6.78 -0.32
N SER A 34 21.40 -7.83 -1.10
CA SER A 34 20.72 -7.71 -2.39
C SER A 34 19.33 -7.08 -2.25
N MET A 35 18.52 -7.53 -1.30
CA MET A 35 17.19 -6.99 -1.04
C MET A 35 17.26 -5.51 -0.60
N HIS A 36 18.19 -5.15 0.27
CA HIS A 36 18.44 -3.75 0.64
C HIS A 36 18.86 -2.90 -0.57
N GLY A 37 19.68 -3.46 -1.45
CA GLY A 37 20.07 -2.82 -2.72
C GLY A 37 18.86 -2.53 -3.63
N ILE A 38 17.94 -3.49 -3.76
CA ILE A 38 16.69 -3.32 -4.53
C ILE A 38 15.84 -2.20 -3.91
N SER A 39 15.58 -2.28 -2.60
CA SER A 39 14.76 -1.29 -1.90
C SER A 39 15.32 0.13 -2.04
N LYS A 40 16.65 0.30 -1.85
CA LYS A 40 17.33 1.58 -2.00
C LYS A 40 17.22 2.15 -3.42
N ARG A 41 17.36 1.30 -4.44
CA ARG A 41 17.23 1.69 -5.85
C ARG A 41 15.81 2.15 -6.16
N GLU A 42 14.81 1.39 -5.73
CA GLU A 42 13.40 1.75 -5.99
C GLU A 42 13.00 3.02 -5.21
N LEU A 43 13.46 3.19 -3.97
CA LEU A 43 13.26 4.44 -3.22
C LEU A 43 13.86 5.64 -3.95
N SER A 44 15.10 5.51 -4.48
CA SER A 44 15.73 6.59 -5.27
C SER A 44 14.94 6.97 -6.53
N LYS A 45 14.22 6.03 -7.16
CA LYS A 45 13.32 6.34 -8.29
C LYS A 45 12.10 7.12 -7.82
N VAL A 46 11.47 6.67 -6.72
CA VAL A 46 10.31 7.30 -6.09
C VAL A 46 10.62 8.76 -5.71
N MET A 47 11.80 9.01 -5.17
CA MET A 47 12.26 10.36 -4.80
C MET A 47 12.41 11.31 -5.98
N LYS A 48 12.75 10.79 -7.16
CA LYS A 48 13.10 11.62 -8.33
C LYS A 48 11.97 11.79 -9.34
N ASN A 49 10.96 10.95 -9.32
CA ASN A 49 10.00 10.88 -10.41
C ASN A 49 8.58 10.62 -9.88
N MET A 50 7.65 11.54 -10.21
CA MET A 50 6.24 11.45 -9.79
C MET A 50 5.51 10.22 -10.34
N ASN A 51 5.86 9.71 -11.55
CA ASN A 51 5.28 8.48 -12.07
C ASN A 51 5.75 7.26 -11.27
N GLU A 52 7.03 7.23 -10.88
CA GLU A 52 7.59 6.18 -10.03
C GLU A 52 6.96 6.20 -8.62
N LEU A 53 6.66 7.40 -8.09
CA LEU A 53 5.91 7.56 -6.86
C LEU A 53 4.48 7.04 -7.02
N ALA A 54 3.78 7.41 -8.09
CA ALA A 54 2.43 6.94 -8.36
C ALA A 54 2.37 5.40 -8.47
N ASP A 55 3.32 4.79 -9.20
CA ASP A 55 3.42 3.33 -9.30
C ASP A 55 3.68 2.67 -7.93
N PHE A 56 4.54 3.27 -7.10
CA PHE A 56 4.76 2.81 -5.74
C PHE A 56 3.50 2.90 -4.88
N LEU A 57 2.81 4.05 -4.89
CA LEU A 57 1.58 4.27 -4.13
C LEU A 57 0.47 3.28 -4.52
N LYS A 58 0.35 2.96 -5.82
CA LYS A 58 -0.56 1.93 -6.31
C LYS A 58 -0.25 0.54 -5.73
N ILE A 59 1.03 0.17 -5.66
CA ILE A 59 1.48 -1.08 -5.04
C ILE A 59 1.21 -1.04 -3.53
N GLN A 60 1.53 0.06 -2.85
CA GLN A 60 1.29 0.22 -1.42
C GLN A 60 -0.20 0.17 -1.09
N ALA A 61 -1.07 0.75 -1.91
CA ALA A 61 -2.53 0.68 -1.74
C ALA A 61 -3.05 -0.76 -1.85
N LYS A 62 -2.51 -1.55 -2.79
CA LYS A 62 -2.86 -2.96 -2.99
C LYS A 62 -2.38 -3.82 -1.83
N PHE A 63 -1.16 -3.60 -1.36
CA PHE A 63 -0.49 -4.35 -0.31
C PHE A 63 -0.34 -3.52 0.98
N ASN A 64 -1.43 -2.86 1.39
CA ASN A 64 -1.45 -1.88 2.48
C ASN A 64 -0.98 -2.41 3.84
N LEU A 65 -1.08 -3.71 4.08
CA LEU A 65 -0.61 -4.34 5.32
C LEU A 65 0.91 -4.60 5.33
N TYR A 66 1.57 -4.49 4.19
CA TYR A 66 3.03 -4.62 4.11
C TYR A 66 3.72 -3.29 4.38
N SER A 67 4.94 -3.37 4.92
CA SER A 67 5.78 -2.19 5.15
C SER A 67 6.15 -1.50 3.83
N VAL A 68 6.49 -0.21 3.91
CA VAL A 68 7.05 0.56 2.80
C VAL A 68 8.23 -0.17 2.15
N ASN A 69 9.14 -0.72 2.97
CA ASN A 69 10.29 -1.47 2.46
C ASN A 69 9.89 -2.71 1.65
N ASN A 70 8.90 -3.48 2.11
CA ASN A 70 8.40 -4.63 1.36
C ASN A 70 7.69 -4.21 0.07
N CYS A 71 6.93 -3.11 0.06
CA CYS A 71 6.31 -2.60 -1.15
C CYS A 71 7.33 -2.08 -2.17
N LEU A 72 8.47 -1.51 -1.73
CA LEU A 72 9.61 -1.21 -2.60
C LEU A 72 10.24 -2.48 -3.17
N LEU A 73 10.35 -3.55 -2.38
CA LEU A 73 10.82 -4.85 -2.86
C LEU A 73 9.89 -5.47 -3.89
N ILE A 74 8.57 -5.42 -3.65
CA ILE A 74 7.56 -5.88 -4.61
C ILE A 74 7.66 -5.08 -5.90
N LYS A 75 7.74 -3.73 -5.81
CA LYS A 75 7.91 -2.86 -6.97
C LYS A 75 9.13 -3.24 -7.81
N GLY A 76 10.25 -3.52 -7.17
CA GLY A 76 11.52 -3.84 -7.86
C GLY A 76 11.62 -5.25 -8.42
N GLN A 77 10.86 -6.22 -7.89
CA GLN A 77 10.96 -7.64 -8.26
C GLN A 77 9.73 -8.12 -9.04
N MET A 78 8.53 -7.70 -8.66
CA MET A 78 7.25 -8.16 -9.21
C MET A 78 6.22 -7.01 -9.19
N PRO A 79 6.37 -5.95 -10.02
CA PRO A 79 5.51 -4.77 -9.99
C PRO A 79 4.03 -5.07 -10.28
N ASN A 80 3.77 -6.15 -11.00
CA ASN A 80 2.42 -6.61 -11.33
C ASN A 80 1.88 -7.69 -10.37
N ALA A 81 2.51 -7.88 -9.21
CA ALA A 81 2.05 -8.84 -8.21
C ALA A 81 0.56 -8.67 -7.90
N THR A 82 -0.15 -9.80 -7.78
CA THR A 82 -1.60 -9.81 -7.50
C THR A 82 -1.91 -10.30 -6.11
N VAL A 83 -1.74 -11.59 -5.87
CA VAL A 83 -1.86 -12.24 -4.58
C VAL A 83 -0.68 -13.18 -4.44
N PHE A 84 0.07 -13.09 -3.37
CA PHE A 84 1.24 -13.95 -3.20
C PHE A 84 1.26 -14.60 -1.81
N ARG A 85 1.88 -15.77 -1.74
CA ARG A 85 2.12 -16.55 -0.51
C ARG A 85 3.43 -17.29 -0.68
N ASP A 86 3.99 -17.77 0.43
CA ASP A 86 5.03 -18.77 0.40
C ASP A 86 4.49 -20.15 -0.05
N LYS A 87 5.36 -21.09 -0.29
CA LYS A 87 4.98 -22.47 -0.75
C LYS A 87 4.01 -23.13 0.20
N ASP A 88 4.26 -23.01 1.51
CA ASP A 88 3.40 -23.63 2.53
C ASP A 88 2.04 -22.93 2.61
N GLY A 89 1.98 -21.61 2.46
CA GLY A 89 0.76 -20.84 2.37
C GLY A 89 -0.10 -21.22 1.16
N TRP A 90 0.52 -21.45 0.01
CA TRP A 90 -0.18 -21.97 -1.17
C TRP A 90 -0.67 -23.40 -0.96
N LYS A 91 0.17 -24.29 -0.41
CA LYS A 91 -0.22 -25.66 -0.07
C LYS A 91 -1.40 -25.71 0.90
N LYS A 92 -1.40 -24.87 1.94
CA LYS A 92 -2.54 -24.74 2.88
C LYS A 92 -3.82 -24.23 2.20
N ALA A 93 -3.68 -23.41 1.17
CA ALA A 93 -4.80 -22.94 0.34
C ALA A 93 -5.26 -23.98 -0.71
N GLY A 94 -4.62 -25.15 -0.79
CA GLY A 94 -4.95 -26.22 -1.72
C GLY A 94 -4.29 -26.13 -3.09
N PHE A 95 -3.30 -25.23 -3.26
CA PHE A 95 -2.64 -24.98 -4.55
C PHE A 95 -1.15 -25.30 -4.50
N LYS A 96 -0.56 -25.56 -5.68
CA LYS A 96 0.86 -25.86 -5.85
C LYS A 96 1.54 -24.75 -6.64
N VAL A 97 2.76 -24.41 -6.26
CA VAL A 97 3.64 -23.56 -7.06
C VAL A 97 4.16 -24.36 -8.24
N ILE A 98 3.81 -23.94 -9.46
CA ILE A 98 4.23 -24.59 -10.73
C ILE A 98 5.46 -23.96 -11.37
N ARG A 99 5.81 -22.72 -10.96
CA ARG A 99 7.00 -22.00 -11.41
C ARG A 99 7.87 -21.58 -10.23
N PRO A 100 8.60 -22.54 -9.61
CA PRO A 100 9.43 -22.25 -8.45
C PRO A 100 10.65 -21.36 -8.77
N ASP A 101 10.98 -21.17 -10.05
CA ASP A 101 12.00 -20.26 -10.56
C ASP A 101 11.55 -18.79 -10.58
N LYS A 102 10.29 -18.49 -10.29
CA LYS A 102 9.67 -17.16 -10.34
C LYS A 102 9.31 -16.57 -8.97
N GLY A 103 9.87 -17.14 -7.91
CA GLY A 103 9.74 -16.59 -6.57
C GLY A 103 10.42 -15.22 -6.45
N PHE A 104 9.92 -14.40 -5.55
CA PHE A 104 10.54 -13.14 -5.14
C PHE A 104 10.60 -13.04 -3.62
N ASN A 105 11.44 -12.15 -3.09
CA ASN A 105 11.73 -12.11 -1.68
C ASN A 105 11.15 -10.86 -1.01
N ILE A 106 10.54 -11.06 0.15
CA ILE A 106 10.11 -10.01 1.07
C ILE A 106 10.77 -10.23 2.43
N PHE A 107 10.77 -9.21 3.30
CA PHE A 107 11.13 -9.38 4.69
C PHE A 107 9.93 -9.82 5.52
N GLU A 108 10.08 -10.90 6.26
CA GLU A 108 9.12 -11.34 7.27
C GLU A 108 9.66 -11.03 8.66
N LYS A 109 8.77 -10.53 9.53
CA LYS A 109 9.09 -10.27 10.92
C LYS A 109 9.07 -11.58 11.70
N GLU A 110 10.17 -11.91 12.32
CA GLU A 110 10.27 -13.04 13.24
C GLU A 110 10.57 -12.54 14.66
N THR A 111 9.97 -13.17 15.64
CA THR A 111 10.25 -12.92 17.04
C THR A 111 10.93 -14.15 17.64
N SER A 112 12.04 -13.95 18.31
CA SER A 112 12.70 -15.00 19.10
C SER A 112 12.79 -14.57 20.56
N ILE A 113 12.68 -15.54 21.45
CA ILE A 113 12.92 -15.35 22.88
C ILE A 113 14.31 -15.91 23.17
N SER A 114 15.23 -15.08 23.66
CA SER A 114 16.53 -15.54 24.13
C SER A 114 16.43 -16.23 25.49
N ASP A 115 17.43 -17.03 25.85
CA ASP A 115 17.50 -17.75 27.13
C ASP A 115 17.37 -16.83 28.37
N GLY A 116 17.54 -15.53 28.23
CA GLY A 116 17.31 -14.52 29.26
C GLY A 116 15.94 -13.85 29.24
N GLY A 117 14.96 -14.37 28.50
CA GLY A 117 13.60 -13.81 28.40
C GLY A 117 13.50 -12.52 27.56
N LYS A 118 14.58 -12.07 26.91
CA LYS A 118 14.55 -10.90 26.02
C LYS A 118 13.93 -11.28 24.69
N VAL A 119 12.89 -10.54 24.31
CA VAL A 119 12.24 -10.69 23.00
C VAL A 119 13.03 -9.91 21.97
N GLY A 120 13.64 -10.63 21.02
CA GLY A 120 14.29 -10.04 19.86
C GLY A 120 13.37 -10.07 18.65
N THR A 121 13.35 -8.98 17.88
CA THR A 121 12.64 -8.92 16.58
C THR A 121 13.68 -8.91 15.47
N TYR A 122 13.53 -9.85 14.54
CA TYR A 122 14.39 -9.98 13.37
C TYR A 122 13.56 -9.89 12.11
N PHE A 123 14.19 -9.44 11.01
CA PHE A 123 13.59 -9.44 9.69
C PHE A 123 14.39 -10.37 8.80
N ASN A 124 13.76 -11.47 8.40
CA ASN A 124 14.39 -12.48 7.56
C ASN A 124 13.79 -12.49 6.15
N PRO A 125 14.61 -12.75 5.12
CA PRO A 125 14.11 -12.97 3.78
C PRO A 125 13.15 -14.16 3.74
N LYS A 126 12.02 -13.97 3.07
CA LYS A 126 11.03 -14.99 2.80
C LYS A 126 10.70 -15.01 1.33
N GLU A 127 10.89 -16.16 0.69
CA GLU A 127 10.51 -16.37 -0.70
C GLU A 127 9.00 -16.56 -0.81
N VAL A 128 8.38 -15.80 -1.71
CA VAL A 128 6.95 -15.83 -1.99
C VAL A 128 6.69 -15.95 -3.48
N PHE A 129 5.52 -16.45 -3.83
CA PHE A 129 5.12 -16.74 -5.20
C PHE A 129 3.77 -16.10 -5.47
N ASP A 130 3.67 -15.37 -6.57
CA ASP A 130 2.39 -14.82 -7.02
C ASP A 130 1.46 -15.95 -7.51
N ILE A 131 0.16 -15.74 -7.40
CA ILE A 131 -0.89 -16.68 -7.80
C ILE A 131 -0.75 -17.14 -9.25
N ILE A 132 -0.24 -16.28 -10.15
CA ILE A 132 -0.02 -16.60 -11.57
C ILE A 132 1.04 -17.70 -11.78
N TYR A 133 1.85 -18.00 -10.76
CA TYR A 133 2.88 -19.04 -10.76
C TYR A 133 2.43 -20.30 -10.01
N THR A 134 1.12 -20.43 -9.79
CA THR A 134 0.51 -21.60 -9.15
C THR A 134 -0.45 -22.30 -10.10
N ASP A 135 -0.95 -23.45 -9.69
CA ASP A 135 -2.01 -24.19 -10.39
C ASP A 135 -3.43 -23.64 -10.08
N TYR A 136 -3.52 -22.44 -9.49
CA TYR A 136 -4.80 -21.78 -9.28
C TYR A 136 -5.48 -21.48 -10.62
N PRO A 137 -6.78 -21.82 -10.77
CA PRO A 137 -7.52 -21.52 -12.00
C PRO A 137 -7.80 -20.00 -12.09
N LEU A 138 -6.96 -19.27 -12.82
CA LEU A 138 -6.96 -17.80 -12.88
C LEU A 138 -8.31 -17.20 -13.35
N HIS A 139 -9.12 -17.98 -14.09
CA HIS A 139 -10.47 -17.54 -14.47
C HIS A 139 -11.43 -17.42 -13.28
N ASN A 140 -11.09 -18.01 -12.12
CA ASN A 140 -11.82 -17.87 -10.87
C ASN A 140 -11.31 -16.69 -10.01
N LEU A 141 -10.27 -16.01 -10.47
CA LEU A 141 -9.77 -14.82 -9.77
C LEU A 141 -10.73 -13.66 -9.98
N ASP A 142 -11.68 -13.54 -9.08
CA ASP A 142 -12.66 -12.45 -9.08
C ASP A 142 -12.02 -11.19 -8.50
N ILE A 143 -11.54 -10.31 -9.38
CA ILE A 143 -11.06 -8.96 -9.03
C ILE A 143 -12.21 -7.99 -9.34
N GLN A 144 -13.36 -8.18 -8.68
CA GLN A 144 -14.46 -7.24 -8.82
C GLN A 144 -14.07 -5.89 -8.19
N LYS A 145 -14.21 -4.84 -8.97
CA LYS A 145 -14.20 -3.49 -8.42
C LYS A 145 -15.49 -3.31 -7.60
N PRO A 146 -15.39 -2.79 -6.37
CA PRO A 146 -16.60 -2.45 -5.63
C PRO A 146 -17.36 -1.34 -6.38
N ASP A 147 -18.69 -1.34 -6.24
CA ASP A 147 -19.54 -0.26 -6.76
C ASP A 147 -19.16 1.06 -6.07
N GLU A 148 -19.00 2.12 -6.84
CA GLU A 148 -18.55 3.42 -6.35
C GLU A 148 -19.54 4.02 -5.33
N LYS A 149 -20.84 3.78 -5.50
CA LYS A 149 -21.86 4.22 -4.53
C LYS A 149 -21.75 3.46 -3.21
N ASP A 150 -21.39 2.17 -3.24
CA ASP A 150 -21.12 1.39 -2.03
C ASP A 150 -19.84 1.89 -1.32
N VAL A 151 -18.82 2.28 -2.09
CA VAL A 151 -17.59 2.91 -1.56
C VAL A 151 -17.91 4.23 -0.89
N LEU A 152 -18.65 5.13 -1.59
CA LEU A 152 -19.07 6.42 -1.03
C LEU A 152 -19.94 6.24 0.21
N SER A 153 -20.92 5.32 0.16
CA SER A 153 -21.79 5.00 1.32
C SER A 153 -20.96 4.54 2.52
N SER A 154 -19.93 3.72 2.28
CA SER A 154 -19.07 3.23 3.35
C SER A 154 -18.16 4.32 3.90
N LEU A 155 -17.64 5.19 3.05
CA LEU A 155 -16.82 6.33 3.46
C LEU A 155 -17.62 7.31 4.31
N VAL A 156 -18.82 7.71 3.84
CA VAL A 156 -19.73 8.63 4.55
C VAL A 156 -20.26 7.99 5.84
N GLY A 157 -20.62 6.71 5.82
CA GLY A 157 -21.15 6.03 6.99
C GLY A 157 -20.12 5.77 8.08
N SER A 158 -18.85 5.59 7.69
CA SER A 158 -17.72 5.36 8.61
C SER A 158 -17.00 6.64 9.04
N ARG A 159 -17.54 7.81 8.71
CA ARG A 159 -16.90 9.13 8.92
C ARG A 159 -16.27 9.31 10.31
N PRO A 160 -15.05 9.88 10.37
CA PRO A 160 -14.38 10.14 11.65
C PRO A 160 -14.87 11.43 12.32
N ILE A 161 -15.52 12.31 11.56
CA ILE A 161 -15.90 13.66 11.89
C ILE A 161 -17.29 13.99 11.34
N ASN A 162 -17.91 15.06 11.80
CA ASN A 162 -19.21 15.47 11.30
C ASN A 162 -19.13 15.95 9.83
N PHE A 163 -19.98 15.40 8.96
CA PHE A 163 -20.14 15.87 7.59
C PHE A 163 -21.36 16.79 7.51
N VAL A 164 -21.15 18.00 6.99
CA VAL A 164 -22.17 19.05 6.87
C VAL A 164 -22.56 19.20 5.42
N PRO A 165 -23.77 18.76 5.00
CA PRO A 165 -24.19 18.89 3.61
C PRO A 165 -24.50 20.35 3.28
N VAL A 166 -23.94 20.85 2.15
CA VAL A 166 -24.13 22.20 1.62
C VAL A 166 -24.52 22.15 0.14
N GLU A 167 -25.12 23.25 -0.35
CA GLU A 167 -25.45 23.35 -1.78
C GLU A 167 -24.18 23.64 -2.61
N ARG A 168 -23.23 24.40 -2.06
CA ARG A 168 -21.94 24.72 -2.67
C ARG A 168 -20.94 25.12 -1.58
N ILE A 169 -19.66 25.10 -1.94
CA ILE A 169 -18.56 25.61 -1.11
C ILE A 169 -18.12 26.94 -1.72
N ASP A 170 -18.31 28.03 -0.99
CA ASP A 170 -18.01 29.38 -1.49
C ASP A 170 -16.51 29.54 -1.77
N GLY A 171 -16.19 30.06 -2.96
CA GLY A 171 -14.81 30.29 -3.39
C GLY A 171 -14.01 29.01 -3.75
N SER A 172 -14.67 27.86 -3.90
CA SER A 172 -14.03 26.61 -4.24
C SER A 172 -14.87 25.77 -5.20
N ASP A 173 -14.20 25.12 -6.16
CA ASP A 173 -14.81 24.11 -7.06
C ASP A 173 -14.79 22.69 -6.48
N LYS A 174 -14.35 22.52 -5.23
CA LYS A 174 -14.29 21.23 -4.56
C LYS A 174 -15.67 20.77 -4.10
N ASN A 175 -15.85 19.45 -4.04
CA ASN A 175 -17.07 18.81 -3.54
C ASN A 175 -17.03 18.53 -2.03
N ALA A 176 -15.85 18.63 -1.41
CA ALA A 176 -15.67 18.54 0.04
C ALA A 176 -14.60 19.54 0.52
N LEU A 177 -14.73 20.02 1.77
CA LEU A 177 -13.78 20.94 2.38
C LEU A 177 -13.73 20.74 3.90
N TYR A 178 -12.56 20.47 4.44
CA TYR A 178 -12.31 20.43 5.88
C TYR A 178 -12.20 21.83 6.47
N ASP A 179 -13.03 22.11 7.46
CA ASP A 179 -13.00 23.33 8.29
C ASP A 179 -12.41 22.94 9.66
N LYS A 180 -11.17 23.37 9.92
CA LYS A 180 -10.46 23.08 11.16
C LYS A 180 -11.13 23.76 12.36
N ASP A 181 -11.61 24.98 12.19
CA ASP A 181 -12.18 25.79 13.29
C ASP A 181 -13.51 25.21 13.76
N LYS A 182 -14.31 24.67 12.84
CA LYS A 182 -15.60 24.04 13.14
C LYS A 182 -15.50 22.53 13.33
N ASN A 183 -14.34 21.96 13.10
CA ASN A 183 -14.08 20.53 13.19
C ASN A 183 -15.11 19.69 12.40
N CYS A 184 -15.31 20.05 11.12
CA CYS A 184 -16.26 19.37 10.24
C CYS A 184 -15.74 19.34 8.80
N ILE A 185 -16.35 18.48 7.98
CA ILE A 185 -16.14 18.48 6.53
C ILE A 185 -17.47 18.89 5.88
N TYR A 186 -17.45 19.99 5.13
CA TYR A 186 -18.55 20.38 4.25
C TYR A 186 -18.58 19.45 3.05
N VAL A 187 -19.77 19.06 2.61
CA VAL A 187 -20.00 18.10 1.50
C VAL A 187 -21.07 18.68 0.58
N VAL A 188 -20.75 18.83 -0.71
CA VAL A 188 -21.68 19.35 -1.71
C VAL A 188 -22.72 18.28 -2.06
N LYS A 189 -24.02 18.65 -1.95
CA LYS A 189 -25.12 17.80 -2.33
C LYS A 189 -25.17 17.58 -3.83
N GLY A 190 -25.45 16.35 -4.25
CA GLY A 190 -25.59 16.00 -5.67
C GLY A 190 -24.30 16.05 -6.48
N ALA A 191 -23.13 16.13 -5.81
CA ALA A 191 -21.86 16.05 -6.48
C ALA A 191 -21.68 14.69 -7.21
N GLU A 192 -20.87 14.66 -8.25
CA GLU A 192 -20.52 13.45 -8.96
C GLU A 192 -19.76 12.50 -8.01
N VAL A 193 -20.09 11.19 -8.05
CA VAL A 193 -19.67 10.22 -7.04
C VAL A 193 -18.15 10.08 -6.97
N ASN A 194 -17.48 9.96 -8.10
CA ASN A 194 -16.02 9.79 -8.14
C ASN A 194 -15.29 11.04 -7.64
N ALA A 195 -15.72 12.22 -8.08
CA ALA A 195 -15.16 13.48 -7.65
C ALA A 195 -15.37 13.70 -6.13
N LEU A 196 -16.55 13.33 -5.63
CA LEU A 196 -16.85 13.42 -4.20
C LEU A 196 -15.99 12.46 -3.36
N ILE A 197 -15.78 11.22 -3.80
CA ILE A 197 -14.89 10.27 -3.12
C ILE A 197 -13.47 10.83 -3.05
N GLN A 198 -12.94 11.34 -4.16
CA GLN A 198 -11.60 11.93 -4.21
C GLN A 198 -11.45 13.08 -3.21
N ASP A 199 -12.38 14.02 -3.25
CA ASP A 199 -12.33 15.22 -2.39
C ASP A 199 -12.53 14.86 -0.91
N LEU A 200 -13.44 13.93 -0.58
CA LEU A 200 -13.66 13.46 0.80
C LEU A 200 -12.41 12.81 1.38
N VAL A 201 -11.79 11.89 0.65
CA VAL A 201 -10.57 11.22 1.14
C VAL A 201 -9.42 12.20 1.26
N TYR A 202 -9.30 13.15 0.32
CA TYR A 202 -8.30 14.20 0.38
C TYR A 202 -8.48 15.08 1.63
N GLU A 203 -9.70 15.53 1.92
CA GLU A 203 -9.98 16.40 3.06
C GLU A 203 -9.91 15.65 4.41
N GLU A 204 -10.28 14.34 4.45
CA GLU A 204 -10.01 13.51 5.62
C GLU A 204 -8.50 13.33 5.87
N ALA A 205 -7.73 13.06 4.83
CA ALA A 205 -6.28 12.95 4.95
C ALA A 205 -5.65 14.27 5.40
N LYS A 206 -6.12 15.41 4.87
CA LYS A 206 -5.72 16.73 5.30
C LYS A 206 -5.98 16.98 6.79
N MET A 207 -7.12 16.55 7.31
CA MET A 207 -7.41 16.61 8.73
C MET A 207 -6.32 15.91 9.56
N PHE A 208 -5.97 14.67 9.21
CA PHE A 208 -4.92 13.91 9.91
C PHE A 208 -3.53 14.57 9.80
N MET A 209 -3.19 15.19 8.65
CA MET A 209 -1.92 15.88 8.49
C MET A 209 -1.86 17.15 9.34
N VAL A 210 -2.96 17.91 9.38
CA VAL A 210 -3.08 19.11 10.23
C VAL A 210 -2.98 18.76 11.73
N GLU A 211 -3.56 17.65 12.17
CA GLU A 211 -3.44 17.14 13.55
C GLU A 211 -2.00 16.75 13.92
N LYS A 212 -1.17 16.42 12.92
CA LYS A 212 0.25 16.08 13.09
C LYS A 212 1.20 17.26 12.88
N ASP A 213 0.67 18.49 12.84
CA ASP A 213 1.42 19.75 12.65
C ASP A 213 2.25 19.82 11.35
N TYR A 214 1.81 19.16 10.27
CA TYR A 214 2.41 19.33 8.95
C TYR A 214 2.15 20.73 8.41
N ASP A 215 3.15 21.30 7.72
CA ASP A 215 2.97 22.52 6.97
C ASP A 215 1.99 22.37 5.79
N GLU A 216 1.58 23.47 5.18
CA GLU A 216 0.57 23.47 4.12
C GLU A 216 1.01 22.64 2.88
N ASN A 217 2.28 22.73 2.49
CA ASN A 217 2.80 22.04 1.31
C ASN A 217 2.87 20.53 1.54
N ALA A 218 3.41 20.10 2.68
CA ALA A 218 3.48 18.70 3.06
C ALA A 218 2.07 18.13 3.29
N THR A 219 1.17 18.88 3.92
CA THR A 219 -0.24 18.50 4.07
C THR A 219 -0.90 18.26 2.72
N ARG A 220 -0.73 19.18 1.76
CA ARG A 220 -1.29 19.08 0.42
C ARG A 220 -0.75 17.88 -0.33
N PHE A 221 0.57 17.66 -0.29
CA PHE A 221 1.25 16.56 -0.97
C PHE A 221 0.84 15.20 -0.41
N ASN A 222 0.91 15.03 0.91
CA ASN A 222 0.57 13.77 1.57
C ASN A 222 -0.92 13.43 1.40
N SER A 223 -1.81 14.41 1.51
CA SER A 223 -3.25 14.21 1.29
C SER A 223 -3.57 13.76 -0.13
N LEU A 224 -2.87 14.31 -1.13
CA LEU A 224 -3.00 13.86 -2.51
C LEU A 224 -2.54 12.42 -2.69
N CYS A 225 -1.39 12.05 -2.12
CA CYS A 225 -0.87 10.67 -2.16
C CYS A 225 -1.87 9.68 -1.54
N ILE A 226 -2.48 10.04 -0.40
CA ILE A 226 -3.46 9.20 0.30
C ILE A 226 -4.74 9.05 -0.53
N SER A 227 -5.27 10.16 -1.08
CA SER A 227 -6.45 10.13 -1.96
C SER A 227 -6.19 9.26 -3.20
N TYR A 228 -5.03 9.39 -3.84
CA TYR A 228 -4.62 8.53 -4.94
C TYR A 228 -4.57 7.04 -4.57
N MET A 229 -3.97 6.71 -3.42
CA MET A 229 -3.93 5.32 -2.92
C MET A 229 -5.34 4.76 -2.74
N PHE A 230 -6.25 5.55 -2.17
CA PHE A 230 -7.64 5.14 -1.97
C PHE A 230 -8.33 4.88 -3.30
N CYS A 231 -8.23 5.81 -4.25
CA CYS A 231 -8.79 5.63 -5.58
C CYS A 231 -8.23 4.40 -6.29
N CYS A 232 -6.92 4.15 -6.22
CA CYS A 232 -6.30 2.95 -6.78
C CYS A 232 -6.84 1.66 -6.16
N LYS A 233 -7.04 1.64 -4.83
CA LYS A 233 -7.53 0.45 -4.12
C LYS A 233 -8.97 0.10 -4.48
N TYR A 234 -9.82 1.11 -4.59
CA TYR A 234 -11.25 0.94 -4.83
C TYR A 234 -11.64 1.05 -6.31
N GLY A 235 -10.67 1.31 -7.19
CA GLY A 235 -10.91 1.42 -8.63
C GLY A 235 -11.67 2.67 -9.04
N VAL A 236 -11.65 3.71 -8.21
CA VAL A 236 -12.16 5.05 -8.49
C VAL A 236 -11.21 5.76 -9.44
N ASP A 237 -11.73 6.41 -10.46
CA ASP A 237 -10.91 7.17 -11.41
C ASP A 237 -10.22 8.34 -10.69
N PHE A 238 -8.96 8.58 -11.02
CA PHE A 238 -8.16 9.66 -10.46
C PHE A 238 -7.50 10.46 -11.60
N PRO A 239 -7.71 11.78 -11.66
CA PRO A 239 -7.10 12.61 -12.70
C PRO A 239 -5.58 12.66 -12.56
N LYS A 240 -4.84 12.04 -13.47
CA LYS A 240 -3.37 11.99 -13.42
C LYS A 240 -2.73 13.38 -13.45
N GLU A 241 -3.42 14.35 -14.02
CA GLU A 241 -3.02 15.75 -14.09
C GLU A 241 -2.87 16.40 -12.70
N GLN A 242 -3.52 15.86 -11.69
CA GLN A 242 -3.34 16.33 -10.30
C GLN A 242 -1.93 16.10 -9.80
N PHE A 243 -1.32 14.93 -10.15
CA PHE A 243 0.08 14.66 -9.79
C PHE A 243 1.07 15.54 -10.58
N SER A 244 0.80 15.83 -11.85
CA SER A 244 1.71 16.65 -12.68
C SER A 244 1.75 18.12 -12.25
N LYS A 245 0.77 18.59 -11.48
CA LYS A 245 0.69 19.96 -10.96
C LYS A 245 1.42 20.18 -9.62
N ILE A 246 1.92 19.10 -9.02
CA ILE A 246 2.57 19.15 -7.71
C ILE A 246 4.03 18.73 -7.85
N GLU A 247 4.92 19.51 -7.27
CA GLU A 247 6.34 19.17 -7.18
C GLU A 247 6.53 17.94 -6.27
N ASN A 248 7.42 17.03 -6.69
CA ASN A 248 7.79 15.89 -5.84
C ASN A 248 8.62 16.38 -4.66
N GLN A 249 8.00 16.53 -3.51
CA GLN A 249 8.65 17.01 -2.29
C GLN A 249 9.76 16.09 -1.81
N PHE A 250 9.72 14.81 -2.20
CA PHE A 250 10.77 13.84 -1.85
C PHE A 250 12.11 14.09 -2.55
N SER A 251 12.14 14.91 -3.61
CA SER A 251 13.35 15.18 -4.39
C SER A 251 14.45 15.90 -3.61
N THR A 252 14.10 16.61 -2.56
CA THR A 252 15.00 17.40 -1.71
C THR A 252 15.25 16.80 -0.34
N MET A 253 14.60 15.66 -0.03
CA MET A 253 14.68 15.01 1.29
C MET A 253 15.74 13.91 1.32
N GLU A 254 16.20 13.56 2.51
CA GLU A 254 17.05 12.39 2.72
C GLU A 254 16.23 11.09 2.66
N SER A 255 16.89 10.01 2.25
CA SER A 255 16.20 8.71 2.04
C SER A 255 15.46 8.19 3.27
N GLU A 256 15.94 8.46 4.46
CA GLU A 256 15.29 8.03 5.71
C GLU A 256 14.07 8.89 6.03
N GLU A 257 14.14 10.18 5.77
CA GLU A 257 13.01 11.11 5.88
C GLU A 257 11.89 10.70 4.93
N VAL A 258 12.22 10.39 3.67
CA VAL A 258 11.23 9.91 2.68
C VAL A 258 10.56 8.61 3.13
N LYS A 259 11.30 7.66 3.71
CA LYS A 259 10.68 6.45 4.26
C LYS A 259 9.72 6.75 5.41
N ASN A 260 10.06 7.70 6.26
CA ASN A 260 9.19 8.12 7.37
C ASN A 260 7.92 8.77 6.83
N GLU A 261 8.03 9.63 5.82
CA GLU A 261 6.87 10.23 5.15
C GLU A 261 5.99 9.17 4.46
N LEU A 262 6.58 8.25 3.72
CA LEU A 262 5.85 7.14 3.10
C LEU A 262 5.15 6.24 4.14
N ASN A 263 5.75 6.03 5.31
CA ASN A 263 5.09 5.34 6.41
C ASN A 263 3.89 6.15 6.94
N THR A 264 4.04 7.47 7.10
CA THR A 264 2.93 8.34 7.53
C THR A 264 1.78 8.31 6.52
N ILE A 265 2.07 8.40 5.22
CA ILE A 265 1.08 8.27 4.15
C ILE A 265 0.38 6.91 4.22
N ARG A 266 1.13 5.81 4.34
CA ARG A 266 0.58 4.44 4.47
C ARG A 266 -0.32 4.31 5.69
N ASP A 267 0.13 4.76 6.85
CA ASP A 267 -0.58 4.58 8.12
C ASP A 267 -1.87 5.42 8.15
N THR A 268 -1.84 6.63 7.59
CA THR A 268 -3.03 7.46 7.45
C THR A 268 -4.02 6.84 6.44
N PHE A 269 -3.51 6.37 5.29
CA PHE A 269 -4.33 5.62 4.34
C PHE A 269 -4.98 4.40 5.00
N GLU A 270 -4.23 3.61 5.78
CA GLU A 270 -4.75 2.41 6.45
C GLU A 270 -5.80 2.76 7.52
N THR A 271 -5.65 3.89 8.20
CA THR A 271 -6.66 4.40 9.14
C THR A 271 -8.00 4.67 8.45
N ILE A 272 -7.98 5.31 7.27
CA ILE A 272 -9.19 5.56 6.48
C ILE A 272 -9.74 4.24 5.91
N ASN A 273 -8.88 3.43 5.30
CA ASN A 273 -9.23 2.19 4.64
C ASN A 273 -9.84 1.15 5.59
N SER A 274 -9.22 0.90 6.75
CA SER A 274 -9.70 -0.10 7.72
C SER A 274 -11.09 0.24 8.23
N ARG A 275 -11.38 1.52 8.49
CA ARG A 275 -12.67 2.04 8.90
C ARG A 275 -13.74 1.80 7.83
N VAL A 276 -13.44 2.10 6.55
CA VAL A 276 -14.34 1.86 5.42
C VAL A 276 -14.62 0.37 5.24
N VAL A 277 -13.59 -0.48 5.34
CA VAL A 277 -13.73 -1.94 5.25
C VAL A 277 -14.60 -2.50 6.38
N GLU A 278 -14.40 -2.03 7.60
CA GLU A 278 -15.16 -2.48 8.77
C GLU A 278 -16.65 -2.11 8.63
N TYR A 279 -16.95 -0.87 8.26
CA TYR A 279 -18.31 -0.42 8.02
C TYR A 279 -19.01 -1.22 6.92
N SER A 280 -18.31 -1.46 5.79
CA SER A 280 -18.82 -2.29 4.70
C SER A 280 -19.19 -3.71 5.15
N LYS A 281 -18.35 -4.33 6.00
CA LYS A 281 -18.61 -5.66 6.55
C LYS A 281 -19.84 -5.68 7.47
N GLN A 282 -19.98 -4.66 8.32
CA GLN A 282 -21.15 -4.54 9.22
C GLN A 282 -22.45 -4.38 8.42
N ASN A 283 -22.45 -3.53 7.39
CA ASN A 283 -23.61 -3.31 6.54
C ASN A 283 -24.05 -4.57 5.77
N ARG A 284 -23.11 -5.37 5.28
CA ARG A 284 -23.43 -6.65 4.61
C ARG A 284 -24.11 -7.62 5.58
N LYS A 285 -23.58 -7.78 6.79
CA LYS A 285 -24.18 -8.63 7.82
C LYS A 285 -25.61 -8.20 8.18
N ASN A 286 -25.84 -6.89 8.32
CA ASN A 286 -27.17 -6.34 8.62
C ASN A 286 -28.16 -6.61 7.47
N LYS A 287 -27.73 -6.48 6.20
CA LYS A 287 -28.57 -6.79 5.03
C LYS A 287 -28.91 -8.29 4.92
N GLU A 288 -28.02 -9.19 5.36
CA GLU A 288 -28.25 -10.64 5.38
C GLU A 288 -29.19 -11.08 6.50
N GLN A 289 -29.19 -10.38 7.66
CA GLN A 289 -30.08 -10.67 8.78
C GLN A 289 -31.54 -10.18 8.56
N VAL A 290 -31.77 -9.26 7.63
CA VAL A 290 -33.10 -8.68 7.33
C VAL A 290 -33.78 -9.43 6.17
N ARG A 291 -33.08 -10.33 5.51
CA ARG A 291 -33.63 -11.23 4.47
C ARG A 291 -34.00 -12.59 5.05
#